data_1c59394d3039694e2f4fb4baff4eecc5
#
_entry.id   1c59394d3039694e2f4fb4baff4eecc5
#
_cell.length_a   1.000
_cell.length_b   1.000
_cell.length_c   1.000
_cell.angle_alpha   90.00
_cell.angle_beta   90.00
_cell.angle_gamma   90.00
#
_symmetry.space_group_name_H-M   'P 1'
#
loop_
_entity.id
_entity.type
_entity.pdbx_description
1 polymer ?
#
loop_
_entity_poly.entity_id
_entity_poly.type
_entity_poly.pdbx_seq_one_letter_code
_entity_poly.pdbx_strand_id
1 'polypeptide(L)'
;MKPEYKPFVDALIELAIREDIGDGDHTSLCCIPATEKGRMRLLCKQEGILAGIEIAQLVLRRLDPDMQFEQILRDGDRVKPGDVAFYVSGRLQSLLQAERILLNIMQRMSGVATQTAVYADKIKDLHTKVLDTRKTTPGMRVLDKMAVKIGGGENHRMGLFDMILLKDNHIDFAGGIRPAIEGAKAYLKAKGKNIPIECEVRSLEDIDEVFAAGGVDRIMFDNFTPELTRQAVAKVAGRCGTESSGGITLDTLREYAETGVDFISVGALTHQIKSLDMSLKAC
;
A
#
# COMPACT_ATOMS: atom_id res chain seq x y z
N MET A 1 8.29 10.17 4.32
CA MET A 1 8.38 8.68 4.46
C MET A 1 8.81 8.30 5.87
N LYS A 2 8.31 7.17 6.42
CA LYS A 2 8.74 6.66 7.73
C LYS A 2 10.20 6.17 7.67
N PRO A 3 11.00 6.38 8.74
CA PRO A 3 12.41 5.96 8.74
C PRO A 3 12.62 4.47 8.46
N GLU A 4 11.74 3.60 8.98
CA GLU A 4 11.81 2.15 8.77
C GLU A 4 11.58 1.71 7.31
N TYR A 5 11.01 2.58 6.46
CA TYR A 5 10.79 2.30 5.04
C TYR A 5 12.02 2.59 4.18
N LYS A 6 12.88 3.50 4.65
CA LYS A 6 14.03 4.00 3.88
C LYS A 6 14.95 2.89 3.35
N PRO A 7 15.36 1.88 4.14
CA PRO A 7 16.25 0.82 3.63
C PRO A 7 15.64 0.02 2.47
N PHE A 8 14.33 -0.21 2.49
CA PHE A 8 13.63 -0.94 1.43
C PHE A 8 13.51 -0.09 0.16
N VAL A 9 13.24 1.21 0.30
CA VAL A 9 13.15 2.15 -0.82
C VAL A 9 14.51 2.35 -1.46
N ASP A 10 15.56 2.56 -0.67
CA ASP A 10 16.94 2.69 -1.18
C ASP A 10 17.36 1.43 -1.96
N ALA A 11 17.11 0.24 -1.41
CA ALA A 11 17.43 -1.02 -2.08
C ALA A 11 16.66 -1.20 -3.41
N LEU A 12 15.39 -0.79 -3.47
CA LEU A 12 14.59 -0.83 -4.68
C LEU A 12 15.13 0.14 -5.75
N ILE A 13 15.48 1.38 -5.35
CA ILE A 13 16.04 2.36 -6.27
C ILE A 13 17.40 1.87 -6.83
N GLU A 14 18.27 1.32 -5.99
CA GLU A 14 19.54 0.74 -6.44
C GLU A 14 19.35 -0.41 -7.43
N LEU A 15 18.37 -1.29 -7.14
CA LEU A 15 18.05 -2.39 -8.06
C LEU A 15 17.54 -1.85 -9.39
N ALA A 16 16.62 -0.88 -9.38
CA ALA A 16 16.06 -0.29 -10.59
C ALA A 16 17.11 0.44 -11.44
N ILE A 17 18.04 1.16 -10.80
CA ILE A 17 19.17 1.81 -11.48
C ILE A 17 20.05 0.76 -12.15
N ARG A 18 20.37 -0.32 -11.45
CA ARG A 18 21.21 -1.39 -12.00
C ARG A 18 20.53 -2.12 -13.15
N GLU A 19 19.20 -2.35 -13.04
CA GLU A 19 18.40 -3.04 -14.05
C GLU A 19 18.28 -2.21 -15.34
N ASP A 20 18.03 -0.89 -15.22
CA ASP A 20 17.68 -0.03 -16.36
C ASP A 20 18.90 0.64 -17.01
N ILE A 21 19.91 1.01 -16.22
CA ILE A 21 21.08 1.76 -16.71
C ILE A 21 22.26 0.84 -17.02
N GLY A 22 22.48 -0.20 -16.21
CA GLY A 22 23.61 -1.14 -16.38
C GLY A 22 24.95 -0.44 -16.39
N ASP A 23 25.70 -0.57 -17.49
CA ASP A 23 27.01 0.07 -17.73
C ASP A 23 26.89 1.47 -18.38
N GLY A 24 25.67 1.94 -18.70
CA GLY A 24 25.41 3.31 -19.16
C GLY A 24 24.22 3.44 -20.10
N ASP A 25 23.61 4.62 -20.12
CA ASP A 25 22.65 5.03 -21.15
C ASP A 25 23.42 5.45 -22.42
N HIS A 26 23.71 4.49 -23.27
CA HIS A 26 24.51 4.70 -24.47
C HIS A 26 23.90 5.74 -25.44
N THR A 27 22.56 5.88 -25.46
CA THR A 27 21.88 6.88 -26.29
C THR A 27 22.22 8.29 -25.80
N SER A 28 22.02 8.55 -24.51
CA SER A 28 22.35 9.87 -23.94
C SER A 28 23.85 10.14 -23.99
N LEU A 29 24.69 9.13 -23.73
CA LEU A 29 26.14 9.28 -23.75
C LEU A 29 26.68 9.62 -25.14
N CYS A 30 26.10 9.09 -26.22
CA CYS A 30 26.58 9.38 -27.60
C CYS A 30 26.02 10.68 -28.19
N CYS A 31 24.82 11.12 -27.73
CA CYS A 31 24.09 12.23 -28.37
C CYS A 31 24.17 13.55 -27.59
N ILE A 32 24.43 13.51 -26.27
CA ILE A 32 24.28 14.67 -25.39
C ILE A 32 25.60 14.93 -24.67
N PRO A 33 26.19 16.14 -24.78
CA PRO A 33 27.40 16.50 -24.01
C PRO A 33 27.18 16.36 -22.50
N ALA A 34 28.17 15.85 -21.78
CA ALA A 34 28.07 15.60 -20.33
C ALA A 34 27.78 16.85 -19.48
N THR A 35 28.17 18.04 -20.03
CA THR A 35 27.96 19.35 -19.38
C THR A 35 26.62 19.98 -19.70
N GLU A 36 25.88 19.40 -20.65
CA GLU A 36 24.62 19.98 -21.10
C GLU A 36 23.54 19.88 -20.00
N LYS A 37 22.86 21.00 -19.76
CA LYS A 37 21.81 21.12 -18.75
C LYS A 37 20.48 21.47 -19.40
N GLY A 38 19.39 21.06 -18.77
CA GLY A 38 18.05 21.36 -19.25
C GLY A 38 17.00 21.28 -18.15
N ARG A 39 15.77 21.48 -18.55
CA ARG A 39 14.60 21.43 -17.68
C ARG A 39 13.55 20.51 -18.27
N MET A 40 12.91 19.72 -17.40
CA MET A 40 11.80 18.83 -17.76
C MET A 40 10.63 19.05 -16.81
N ARG A 41 9.43 18.69 -17.26
CA ARG A 41 8.20 18.71 -16.44
C ARG A 41 7.51 17.36 -16.46
N LEU A 42 6.96 16.95 -15.31
CA LEU A 42 6.10 15.78 -15.22
C LEU A 42 4.65 16.18 -15.53
N LEU A 43 4.10 15.58 -16.57
CA LEU A 43 2.71 15.78 -17.03
C LEU A 43 1.86 14.57 -16.69
N CYS A 44 0.71 14.81 -16.03
CA CYS A 44 -0.35 13.82 -15.86
C CYS A 44 -1.15 13.70 -17.17
N LYS A 45 -1.45 12.49 -17.60
CA LYS A 45 -2.19 12.22 -18.85
C LYS A 45 -3.55 11.59 -18.63
N GLN A 46 -3.87 11.26 -17.37
CA GLN A 46 -5.15 10.69 -16.95
C GLN A 46 -5.61 11.33 -15.65
N GLU A 47 -6.91 11.19 -15.36
CA GLU A 47 -7.48 11.54 -14.06
C GLU A 47 -7.11 10.48 -13.01
N GLY A 48 -6.81 10.94 -11.79
CA GLY A 48 -6.48 10.04 -10.70
C GLY A 48 -5.95 10.77 -9.47
N ILE A 49 -5.31 10.00 -8.60
CA ILE A 49 -4.62 10.49 -7.40
C ILE A 49 -3.11 10.41 -7.63
N LEU A 50 -2.43 11.54 -7.50
CA LEU A 50 -0.98 11.61 -7.62
C LEU A 50 -0.31 10.95 -6.41
N ALA A 51 0.69 10.11 -6.65
CA ALA A 51 1.49 9.49 -5.59
C ALA A 51 2.92 9.21 -6.06
N GLY A 52 3.89 9.38 -5.14
CA GLY A 52 5.29 9.06 -5.37
C GLY A 52 6.21 10.25 -5.61
N ILE A 53 5.79 11.47 -5.31
CA ILE A 53 6.63 12.68 -5.45
C ILE A 53 7.93 12.56 -4.64
N GLU A 54 7.84 12.13 -3.37
CA GLU A 54 9.02 11.92 -2.54
C GLU A 54 9.97 10.88 -3.13
N ILE A 55 9.43 9.80 -3.70
CA ILE A 55 10.23 8.75 -4.32
C ILE A 55 10.91 9.24 -5.61
N ALA A 56 10.20 10.03 -6.43
CA ALA A 56 10.79 10.66 -7.61
C ALA A 56 11.98 11.56 -7.24
N GLN A 57 11.87 12.35 -6.17
CA GLN A 57 12.99 13.16 -5.68
C GLN A 57 14.19 12.30 -5.24
N LEU A 58 13.94 11.15 -4.59
CA LEU A 58 15.01 10.23 -4.20
C LEU A 58 15.71 9.62 -5.41
N VAL A 59 14.97 9.19 -6.43
CA VAL A 59 15.53 8.67 -7.68
C VAL A 59 16.41 9.73 -8.37
N LEU A 60 15.88 10.94 -8.53
CA LEU A 60 16.59 12.06 -9.14
C LEU A 60 17.90 12.38 -8.42
N ARG A 61 17.84 12.56 -7.10
CA ARG A 61 19.03 12.86 -6.27
C ARG A 61 20.06 11.74 -6.24
N ARG A 62 19.62 10.50 -6.45
CA ARG A 62 20.52 9.35 -6.49
C ARG A 62 21.38 9.34 -7.74
N LEU A 63 20.83 9.82 -8.87
CA LEU A 63 21.53 9.92 -10.14
C LEU A 63 22.31 11.23 -10.29
N ASP A 64 21.79 12.33 -9.74
CA ASP A 64 22.48 13.62 -9.74
C ASP A 64 22.07 14.45 -8.50
N PRO A 65 22.94 14.55 -7.48
CA PRO A 65 22.64 15.30 -6.26
C PRO A 65 22.38 16.80 -6.49
N ASP A 66 22.89 17.37 -7.59
CA ASP A 66 22.77 18.80 -7.89
C ASP A 66 21.46 19.16 -8.62
N MET A 67 20.61 18.19 -8.93
CA MET A 67 19.32 18.45 -9.57
C MET A 67 18.43 19.38 -8.73
N GLN A 68 17.84 20.37 -9.40
CA GLN A 68 16.88 21.29 -8.81
C GLN A 68 15.46 20.76 -9.06
N PHE A 69 14.68 20.65 -7.99
CA PHE A 69 13.31 20.11 -8.04
C PHE A 69 12.32 21.17 -7.56
N GLU A 70 11.35 21.50 -8.42
CA GLU A 70 10.28 22.48 -8.15
C GLU A 70 8.95 21.73 -8.11
N GLN A 71 8.46 21.46 -6.91
CA GLN A 71 7.20 20.75 -6.69
C GLN A 71 6.00 21.71 -6.90
N ILE A 72 5.03 21.28 -7.72
CA ILE A 72 3.78 22.02 -7.98
C ILE A 72 2.62 21.31 -7.25
N LEU A 73 2.48 20.00 -7.40
CA LEU A 73 1.43 19.19 -6.78
C LEU A 73 2.03 18.30 -5.68
N ARG A 74 1.15 17.77 -4.84
CA ARG A 74 1.51 16.91 -3.69
C ARG A 74 0.94 15.51 -3.85
N ASP A 75 1.52 14.55 -3.16
CA ASP A 75 0.92 13.24 -2.99
C ASP A 75 -0.48 13.37 -2.37
N GLY A 76 -1.47 12.71 -2.97
CA GLY A 76 -2.88 12.81 -2.59
C GLY A 76 -3.70 13.81 -3.40
N ASP A 77 -3.07 14.70 -4.17
CA ASP A 77 -3.81 15.63 -5.04
C ASP A 77 -4.53 14.86 -6.16
N ARG A 78 -5.78 15.27 -6.43
CA ARG A 78 -6.51 14.83 -7.62
C ARG A 78 -5.96 15.52 -8.84
N VAL A 79 -5.61 14.74 -9.86
CA VAL A 79 -5.03 15.22 -11.10
C VAL A 79 -5.90 14.90 -12.31
N LYS A 80 -5.73 15.69 -13.37
CA LYS A 80 -6.37 15.52 -14.68
C LYS A 80 -5.35 15.67 -15.81
N PRO A 81 -5.71 15.27 -17.04
CA PRO A 81 -4.84 15.44 -18.20
C PRO A 81 -4.35 16.89 -18.36
N GLY A 82 -3.04 17.05 -18.52
CA GLY A 82 -2.38 18.34 -18.68
C GLY A 82 -1.83 18.97 -17.40
N ASP A 83 -2.20 18.46 -16.23
CA ASP A 83 -1.64 18.96 -14.96
C ASP A 83 -0.14 18.66 -14.88
N VAL A 84 0.63 19.64 -14.37
CA VAL A 84 2.07 19.53 -14.14
C VAL A 84 2.29 19.23 -12.67
N ALA A 85 2.90 18.07 -12.37
CA ALA A 85 3.18 17.68 -10.99
C ALA A 85 4.42 18.35 -10.42
N PHE A 86 5.48 18.48 -11.22
CA PHE A 86 6.72 19.15 -10.85
C PHE A 86 7.56 19.53 -12.07
N TYR A 87 8.52 20.42 -11.85
CA TYR A 87 9.65 20.64 -12.76
C TYR A 87 10.92 20.12 -12.14
N VAL A 88 11.85 19.68 -12.99
CA VAL A 88 13.20 19.30 -12.60
C VAL A 88 14.22 19.86 -13.59
N SER A 89 15.33 20.38 -13.06
CA SER A 89 16.43 20.93 -13.87
C SER A 89 17.77 20.33 -13.41
N GLY A 90 18.64 20.02 -14.34
CA GLY A 90 19.94 19.40 -14.07
C GLY A 90 20.65 18.96 -15.33
N ARG A 91 21.64 18.07 -15.20
CA ARG A 91 22.34 17.48 -16.34
C ARG A 91 21.37 16.63 -17.16
N LEU A 92 21.31 16.87 -18.49
CA LEU A 92 20.36 16.18 -19.37
C LEU A 92 20.55 14.66 -19.37
N GLN A 93 21.79 14.17 -19.38
CA GLN A 93 22.06 12.73 -19.31
C GLN A 93 21.43 12.12 -18.05
N SER A 94 21.61 12.73 -16.89
CA SER A 94 21.04 12.24 -15.62
C SER A 94 19.51 12.32 -15.58
N LEU A 95 18.92 13.37 -16.17
CA LEU A 95 17.44 13.52 -16.27
C LEU A 95 16.83 12.42 -17.12
N LEU A 96 17.45 12.09 -18.25
CA LEU A 96 16.99 11.03 -19.16
C LEU A 96 17.14 9.64 -18.54
N GLN A 97 18.25 9.38 -17.84
CA GLN A 97 18.44 8.14 -17.07
C GLN A 97 17.39 7.95 -15.96
N ALA A 98 16.98 9.06 -15.29
CA ALA A 98 15.99 9.01 -14.24
C ALA A 98 14.56 8.76 -14.77
N GLU A 99 14.27 9.21 -16.00
CA GLU A 99 12.91 9.31 -16.55
C GLU A 99 12.12 8.02 -16.39
N ARG A 100 12.62 6.89 -16.91
CA ARG A 100 11.87 5.65 -16.92
C ARG A 100 11.68 5.07 -15.53
N ILE A 101 12.71 5.13 -14.70
CA ILE A 101 12.69 4.62 -13.33
C ILE A 101 11.62 5.36 -12.50
N LEU A 102 11.68 6.70 -12.49
CA LEU A 102 10.72 7.50 -11.73
C LEU A 102 9.28 7.36 -12.26
N LEU A 103 9.10 7.31 -13.59
CA LEU A 103 7.78 7.14 -14.20
C LEU A 103 7.18 5.79 -13.84
N ASN A 104 7.91 4.69 -13.92
CA ASN A 104 7.42 3.37 -13.56
C ASN A 104 6.94 3.32 -12.11
N ILE A 105 7.69 3.91 -11.19
CA ILE A 105 7.34 3.97 -9.76
C ILE A 105 6.11 4.86 -9.55
N MET A 106 6.12 6.09 -10.05
CA MET A 106 5.02 7.04 -9.83
C MET A 106 3.72 6.61 -10.48
N GLN A 107 3.77 6.09 -11.71
CA GLN A 107 2.61 5.57 -12.43
C GLN A 107 1.94 4.44 -11.65
N ARG A 108 2.75 3.51 -11.10
CA ARG A 108 2.24 2.42 -10.26
C ARG A 108 1.66 2.95 -8.95
N MET A 109 2.40 3.77 -8.21
CA MET A 109 1.93 4.32 -6.94
C MET A 109 0.64 5.12 -7.13
N SER A 110 0.57 5.95 -8.16
CA SER A 110 -0.65 6.72 -8.48
C SER A 110 -1.80 5.82 -8.91
N GLY A 111 -1.52 4.72 -9.60
CA GLY A 111 -2.53 3.70 -9.91
C GLY A 111 -3.11 3.05 -8.65
N VAL A 112 -2.27 2.65 -7.70
CA VAL A 112 -2.69 2.11 -6.39
C VAL A 112 -3.49 3.15 -5.59
N ALA A 113 -3.01 4.40 -5.52
CA ALA A 113 -3.69 5.48 -4.81
C ALA A 113 -5.05 5.80 -5.44
N THR A 114 -5.13 5.85 -6.77
CA THR A 114 -6.38 6.08 -7.51
C THR A 114 -7.38 4.95 -7.26
N GLN A 115 -6.96 3.70 -7.37
CA GLN A 115 -7.80 2.54 -7.07
C GLN A 115 -8.31 2.59 -5.62
N THR A 116 -7.43 2.89 -4.67
CA THR A 116 -7.79 2.99 -3.26
C THR A 116 -8.81 4.11 -3.02
N ALA A 117 -8.64 5.28 -3.65
CA ALA A 117 -9.57 6.39 -3.52
C ALA A 117 -10.98 6.02 -4.02
N VAL A 118 -11.10 5.21 -5.08
CA VAL A 118 -12.41 4.73 -5.57
C VAL A 118 -13.12 3.90 -4.49
N TYR A 119 -12.41 3.01 -3.79
CA TYR A 119 -12.96 2.22 -2.70
C TYR A 119 -13.25 3.08 -1.46
N ALA A 120 -12.31 3.93 -1.05
CA ALA A 120 -12.46 4.79 0.13
C ALA A 120 -13.62 5.80 -0.04
N ASP A 121 -13.75 6.42 -1.21
CA ASP A 121 -14.83 7.38 -1.51
C ASP A 121 -16.22 6.73 -1.46
N LYS A 122 -16.34 5.43 -1.80
CA LYS A 122 -17.63 4.71 -1.79
C LYS A 122 -18.22 4.54 -0.39
N ILE A 123 -17.37 4.58 0.64
CA ILE A 123 -17.77 4.38 2.05
C ILE A 123 -17.34 5.54 2.96
N LYS A 124 -17.00 6.70 2.41
CA LYS A 124 -16.46 7.85 3.17
C LYS A 124 -17.40 8.43 4.22
N ASP A 125 -18.70 8.17 4.08
CA ASP A 125 -19.76 8.56 5.01
C ASP A 125 -19.93 7.57 6.17
N LEU A 126 -19.21 6.45 6.16
CA LEU A 126 -19.23 5.41 7.19
C LEU A 126 -17.91 5.42 7.99
N HIS A 127 -17.93 4.83 9.19
CA HIS A 127 -16.69 4.72 10.00
C HIS A 127 -15.71 3.67 9.47
N THR A 128 -16.22 2.68 8.76
CA THR A 128 -15.45 1.57 8.17
C THR A 128 -14.31 2.06 7.28
N LYS A 129 -13.15 1.42 7.36
CA LYS A 129 -11.97 1.72 6.53
C LYS A 129 -11.60 0.54 5.65
N VAL A 130 -11.17 0.84 4.41
CA VAL A 130 -10.56 -0.18 3.55
C VAL A 130 -9.11 -0.41 3.93
N LEU A 131 -8.72 -1.68 4.01
CA LEU A 131 -7.34 -2.12 4.26
C LEU A 131 -6.72 -2.73 3.01
N ASP A 132 -5.43 -2.51 2.86
CA ASP A 132 -4.62 -3.32 1.96
C ASP A 132 -4.38 -4.73 2.54
N THR A 133 -3.59 -5.52 1.83
CA THR A 133 -3.18 -6.86 2.24
C THR A 133 -1.67 -7.05 2.01
N ARG A 134 -1.17 -8.28 2.18
CA ARG A 134 0.17 -8.67 1.75
C ARG A 134 0.26 -9.09 0.28
N LYS A 135 -0.84 -9.02 -0.48
CA LYS A 135 -0.90 -9.32 -1.91
C LYS A 135 -0.34 -8.17 -2.74
N THR A 136 0.92 -7.81 -2.50
CA THR A 136 1.67 -6.75 -3.17
C THR A 136 2.66 -7.34 -4.19
N THR A 137 3.10 -6.55 -5.16
CA THR A 137 4.23 -6.95 -6.02
C THR A 137 5.49 -7.16 -5.17
N PRO A 138 6.21 -8.29 -5.33
CA PRO A 138 7.46 -8.52 -4.63
C PRO A 138 8.44 -7.33 -4.78
N GLY A 139 9.04 -6.91 -3.67
CA GLY A 139 9.92 -5.74 -3.61
C GLY A 139 9.20 -4.39 -3.52
N MET A 140 7.94 -4.28 -3.95
CA MET A 140 7.18 -3.02 -4.03
C MET A 140 6.27 -2.75 -2.81
N ARG A 141 6.24 -3.64 -1.79
CA ARG A 141 5.26 -3.55 -0.69
C ARG A 141 5.24 -2.22 0.03
N VAL A 142 6.40 -1.65 0.32
CA VAL A 142 6.50 -0.36 1.00
C VAL A 142 5.81 0.71 0.18
N LEU A 143 6.08 0.78 -1.12
CA LEU A 143 5.49 1.77 -2.03
C LEU A 143 4.00 1.54 -2.26
N ASP A 144 3.58 0.28 -2.45
CA ASP A 144 2.15 -0.08 -2.58
C ASP A 144 1.37 0.37 -1.33
N LYS A 145 1.89 0.08 -0.13
CA LYS A 145 1.23 0.46 1.13
C LYS A 145 1.25 1.98 1.39
N MET A 146 2.31 2.68 1.01
CA MET A 146 2.34 4.14 1.02
C MET A 146 1.26 4.70 0.09
N ALA A 147 1.12 4.16 -1.10
CA ALA A 147 0.13 4.60 -2.08
C ALA A 147 -1.31 4.33 -1.61
N VAL A 148 -1.57 3.21 -0.92
CA VAL A 148 -2.87 2.95 -0.28
C VAL A 148 -3.21 4.04 0.74
N LYS A 149 -2.27 4.44 1.60
CA LYS A 149 -2.48 5.55 2.55
C LYS A 149 -2.76 6.87 1.85
N ILE A 150 -2.02 7.17 0.77
CA ILE A 150 -2.22 8.38 -0.04
C ILE A 150 -3.62 8.40 -0.67
N GLY A 151 -4.13 7.22 -1.10
CA GLY A 151 -5.47 7.06 -1.66
C GLY A 151 -6.61 7.06 -0.63
N GLY A 152 -6.32 7.22 0.68
CA GLY A 152 -7.34 7.30 1.74
C GLY A 152 -7.70 5.96 2.38
N GLY A 153 -6.99 4.88 2.05
CA GLY A 153 -7.09 3.60 2.74
C GLY A 153 -6.20 3.51 3.98
N GLU A 154 -6.28 2.36 4.65
CA GLU A 154 -5.42 2.02 5.79
C GLU A 154 -4.54 0.82 5.47
N ASN A 155 -3.44 0.66 6.20
CA ASN A 155 -2.56 -0.48 6.02
C ASN A 155 -2.91 -1.59 7.00
N HIS A 156 -3.09 -2.80 6.50
CA HIS A 156 -2.95 -4.02 7.29
C HIS A 156 -1.45 -4.24 7.62
N ARG A 157 -1.12 -5.27 8.39
CA ARG A 157 0.27 -5.60 8.74
C ARG A 157 1.23 -5.48 7.55
N MET A 158 2.42 -4.95 7.82
CA MET A 158 3.48 -4.80 6.82
C MET A 158 4.04 -6.15 6.39
N GLY A 159 4.24 -7.06 7.35
CA GLY A 159 4.84 -8.36 7.10
C GLY A 159 4.35 -9.45 8.05
N LEU A 160 5.20 -10.43 8.31
CA LEU A 160 4.95 -11.49 9.29
C LEU A 160 5.50 -11.15 10.68
N PHE A 161 6.06 -9.95 10.84
CA PHE A 161 6.84 -9.55 12.01
C PHE A 161 6.14 -8.51 12.90
N ASP A 162 5.12 -7.82 12.39
CA ASP A 162 4.49 -6.67 13.04
C ASP A 162 3.05 -6.94 13.55
N MET A 163 2.52 -8.13 13.27
CA MET A 163 1.24 -8.61 13.79
C MET A 163 1.16 -10.14 13.65
N ILE A 164 0.69 -10.83 14.66
CA ILE A 164 0.26 -12.23 14.54
C ILE A 164 -1.13 -12.23 13.90
N LEU A 165 -1.28 -12.98 12.80
CA LEU A 165 -2.59 -13.28 12.20
C LEU A 165 -2.75 -14.79 12.17
N LEU A 166 -3.63 -15.29 13.03
CA LEU A 166 -4.00 -16.70 13.12
C LEU A 166 -5.04 -16.97 12.04
N LYS A 167 -4.60 -17.60 10.96
CA LYS A 167 -5.43 -18.00 9.84
C LYS A 167 -5.95 -19.42 10.00
N ASP A 168 -6.90 -19.81 9.13
CA ASP A 168 -7.49 -21.13 9.05
C ASP A 168 -6.47 -22.28 9.28
N ASN A 169 -5.42 -22.33 8.46
CA ASN A 169 -4.39 -23.35 8.56
C ASN A 169 -3.61 -23.32 9.89
N HIS A 170 -3.37 -22.13 10.46
CA HIS A 170 -2.71 -22.02 11.76
C HIS A 170 -3.60 -22.58 12.87
N ILE A 171 -4.89 -22.30 12.83
CA ILE A 171 -5.88 -22.76 13.79
C ILE A 171 -6.03 -24.28 13.70
N ASP A 172 -6.19 -24.79 12.48
CA ASP A 172 -6.37 -26.24 12.24
C ASP A 172 -5.12 -27.04 12.69
N PHE A 173 -3.91 -26.58 12.35
CA PHE A 173 -2.67 -27.24 12.79
C PHE A 173 -2.37 -27.08 14.29
N ALA A 174 -2.88 -26.04 14.94
CA ALA A 174 -2.73 -25.86 16.38
C ALA A 174 -3.72 -26.71 17.18
N GLY A 175 -4.74 -27.31 16.53
CA GLY A 175 -5.80 -28.09 17.17
C GLY A 175 -6.99 -27.26 17.66
N GLY A 176 -7.19 -26.06 17.09
CA GLY A 176 -8.34 -25.19 17.35
C GLY A 176 -7.94 -23.74 17.72
N ILE A 177 -8.97 -22.89 17.87
CA ILE A 177 -8.81 -21.45 18.13
C ILE A 177 -8.11 -21.21 19.47
N ARG A 178 -8.57 -21.86 20.55
CA ARG A 178 -7.99 -21.66 21.88
C ARG A 178 -6.51 -22.04 21.92
N PRO A 179 -6.05 -23.24 21.48
CA PRO A 179 -4.62 -23.58 21.44
C PRO A 179 -3.79 -22.61 20.60
N ALA A 180 -4.33 -22.15 19.46
CA ALA A 180 -3.62 -21.20 18.60
C ALA A 180 -3.39 -19.85 19.31
N ILE A 181 -4.41 -19.29 19.99
CA ILE A 181 -4.33 -18.03 20.74
C ILE A 181 -3.39 -18.18 21.94
N GLU A 182 -3.52 -19.27 22.72
CA GLU A 182 -2.65 -19.53 23.88
C GLU A 182 -1.19 -19.67 23.45
N GLY A 183 -0.94 -20.36 22.33
CA GLY A 183 0.40 -20.47 21.73
C GLY A 183 0.95 -19.12 21.30
N ALA A 184 0.15 -18.27 20.65
CA ALA A 184 0.55 -16.90 20.27
C ALA A 184 0.93 -16.06 21.50
N LYS A 185 0.11 -16.08 22.56
CA LYS A 185 0.37 -15.35 23.82
C LYS A 185 1.64 -15.83 24.50
N ALA A 186 1.82 -17.15 24.59
CA ALA A 186 3.03 -17.77 25.16
C ALA A 186 4.29 -17.36 24.39
N TYR A 187 4.21 -17.39 23.05
CA TYR A 187 5.31 -16.96 22.17
C TYR A 187 5.67 -15.49 22.38
N LEU A 188 4.68 -14.57 22.38
CA LEU A 188 4.93 -13.15 22.60
C LEU A 188 5.58 -12.89 23.96
N LYS A 189 5.08 -13.53 25.02
CA LYS A 189 5.67 -13.46 26.37
C LYS A 189 7.11 -13.96 26.37
N ALA A 190 7.39 -15.11 25.77
CA ALA A 190 8.74 -15.70 25.74
C ALA A 190 9.74 -14.83 24.95
N LYS A 191 9.27 -14.13 23.89
CA LYS A 191 10.10 -13.26 23.05
C LYS A 191 10.16 -11.81 23.53
N GLY A 192 9.41 -11.43 24.57
CA GLY A 192 9.31 -10.03 25.03
C GLY A 192 8.76 -9.10 23.96
N LYS A 193 7.89 -9.60 23.06
CA LYS A 193 7.28 -8.82 21.96
C LYS A 193 5.89 -8.34 22.35
N ASN A 194 5.58 -7.11 21.94
CA ASN A 194 4.25 -6.51 22.10
C ASN A 194 3.74 -6.12 20.70
N ILE A 195 3.26 -7.11 19.95
CA ILE A 195 2.60 -6.93 18.65
C ILE A 195 1.18 -7.48 18.73
N PRO A 196 0.22 -6.89 17.97
CA PRO A 196 -1.18 -7.29 18.04
C PRO A 196 -1.40 -8.72 17.55
N ILE A 197 -2.49 -9.33 18.06
CA ILE A 197 -2.99 -10.63 17.63
C ILE A 197 -4.32 -10.42 16.92
N GLU A 198 -4.41 -10.91 15.70
CA GLU A 198 -5.65 -11.02 14.93
C GLU A 198 -5.98 -12.49 14.71
N CYS A 199 -7.27 -12.84 14.84
CA CYS A 199 -7.76 -14.20 14.67
C CYS A 199 -8.86 -14.25 13.61
N GLU A 200 -8.67 -15.08 12.60
CA GLU A 200 -9.67 -15.40 11.59
C GLU A 200 -10.72 -16.36 12.19
N VAL A 201 -11.99 -16.10 11.92
CA VAL A 201 -13.13 -16.93 12.37
C VAL A 201 -14.00 -17.29 11.18
N ARG A 202 -14.62 -18.49 11.23
CA ARG A 202 -15.45 -19.05 10.17
C ARG A 202 -16.92 -19.16 10.58
N SER A 203 -17.23 -18.96 11.87
CA SER A 203 -18.59 -19.05 12.42
C SER A 203 -18.80 -18.06 13.57
N LEU A 204 -20.05 -17.90 14.00
CA LEU A 204 -20.37 -17.10 15.19
C LEU A 204 -19.91 -17.78 16.48
N GLU A 205 -19.86 -19.11 16.50
CA GLU A 205 -19.37 -19.91 17.62
C GLU A 205 -17.89 -19.70 17.84
N ASP A 206 -17.10 -19.55 16.77
CA ASP A 206 -15.66 -19.26 16.83
C ASP A 206 -15.38 -17.96 17.60
N ILE A 207 -16.28 -16.96 17.48
CA ILE A 207 -16.17 -15.69 18.22
C ILE A 207 -16.22 -15.93 19.73
N ASP A 208 -17.08 -16.86 20.21
CA ASP A 208 -17.16 -17.22 21.62
C ASP A 208 -15.85 -17.87 22.09
N GLU A 209 -15.26 -18.73 21.27
CA GLU A 209 -13.95 -19.37 21.58
C GLU A 209 -12.83 -18.34 21.66
N VAL A 210 -12.78 -17.36 20.72
CA VAL A 210 -11.82 -16.26 20.75
C VAL A 210 -11.93 -15.48 22.04
N PHE A 211 -13.16 -15.13 22.47
CA PHE A 211 -13.36 -14.39 23.72
C PHE A 211 -13.08 -15.23 24.96
N ALA A 212 -13.36 -16.52 24.94
CA ALA A 212 -13.02 -17.42 26.03
C ALA A 212 -11.49 -17.57 26.20
N ALA A 213 -10.71 -17.54 25.11
CA ALA A 213 -9.26 -17.55 25.16
C ALA A 213 -8.68 -16.18 25.56
N GLY A 214 -9.30 -15.08 25.11
CA GLY A 214 -8.91 -13.69 25.37
C GLY A 214 -7.56 -13.26 24.78
N GLY A 215 -7.32 -11.95 24.74
CA GLY A 215 -6.04 -11.38 24.29
C GLY A 215 -5.89 -11.28 22.77
N VAL A 216 -7.00 -11.19 22.04
CA VAL A 216 -7.08 -10.91 20.61
C VAL A 216 -7.48 -9.45 20.42
N ASP A 217 -6.74 -8.72 19.58
CA ASP A 217 -6.94 -7.30 19.32
C ASP A 217 -7.93 -7.06 18.18
N ARG A 218 -8.03 -8.02 17.24
CA ARG A 218 -8.97 -7.96 16.10
C ARG A 218 -9.45 -9.35 15.73
N ILE A 219 -10.72 -9.43 15.33
CA ILE A 219 -11.33 -10.63 14.76
C ILE A 219 -11.59 -10.38 13.27
N MET A 220 -11.11 -11.29 12.42
CA MET A 220 -11.37 -11.27 10.98
C MET A 220 -12.46 -12.27 10.63
N PHE A 221 -13.57 -11.79 10.06
CA PHE A 221 -14.66 -12.61 9.55
C PHE A 221 -14.33 -13.08 8.14
N ASP A 222 -13.96 -14.35 8.00
CA ASP A 222 -13.53 -14.91 6.71
C ASP A 222 -14.72 -15.40 5.90
N ASN A 223 -14.89 -14.80 4.72
CA ASN A 223 -15.98 -15.14 3.77
C ASN A 223 -17.41 -15.08 4.36
N PHE A 224 -17.64 -14.27 5.39
CA PHE A 224 -18.99 -14.04 5.91
C PHE A 224 -19.82 -13.24 4.89
N THR A 225 -21.13 -13.54 4.82
CA THR A 225 -22.07 -12.68 4.10
C THR A 225 -22.29 -11.36 4.86
N PRO A 226 -22.80 -10.29 4.23
CA PRO A 226 -23.13 -9.05 4.96
C PRO A 226 -24.08 -9.28 6.14
N GLU A 227 -25.06 -10.16 6.00
CA GLU A 227 -26.00 -10.49 7.09
C GLU A 227 -25.30 -11.19 8.26
N LEU A 228 -24.43 -12.18 7.98
CA LEU A 228 -23.66 -12.86 9.02
C LEU A 228 -22.64 -11.90 9.66
N THR A 229 -22.03 -11.00 8.87
CA THR A 229 -21.12 -9.96 9.37
C THR A 229 -21.83 -9.04 10.37
N ARG A 230 -23.07 -8.63 10.08
CA ARG A 230 -23.87 -7.78 11.01
C ARG A 230 -24.11 -8.48 12.35
N GLN A 231 -24.43 -9.78 12.31
CA GLN A 231 -24.61 -10.59 13.54
C GLN A 231 -23.28 -10.72 14.29
N ALA A 232 -22.17 -10.95 13.58
CA ALA A 232 -20.83 -11.04 14.16
C ALA A 232 -20.39 -9.73 14.81
N VAL A 233 -20.60 -8.58 14.15
CA VAL A 233 -20.31 -7.24 14.72
C VAL A 233 -21.13 -7.01 15.99
N ALA A 234 -22.43 -7.32 15.96
CA ALA A 234 -23.30 -7.22 17.16
C ALA A 234 -22.81 -8.13 18.29
N LYS A 235 -22.34 -9.35 17.97
CA LYS A 235 -21.80 -10.31 18.94
C LYS A 235 -20.45 -9.85 19.51
N VAL A 236 -19.58 -9.26 18.71
CA VAL A 236 -18.30 -8.66 19.16
C VAL A 236 -18.57 -7.48 20.10
N ALA A 237 -19.58 -6.66 19.80
CA ALA A 237 -20.05 -5.57 20.66
C ALA A 237 -18.94 -4.60 21.11
N GLY A 238 -17.99 -4.26 20.22
CA GLY A 238 -16.89 -3.34 20.49
C GLY A 238 -15.79 -3.84 21.43
N ARG A 239 -15.78 -5.13 21.78
CA ARG A 239 -14.75 -5.72 22.67
C ARG A 239 -13.36 -5.79 22.04
N CYS A 240 -13.26 -5.84 20.73
CA CYS A 240 -12.04 -5.75 19.93
C CYS A 240 -12.37 -5.21 18.55
N GLY A 241 -11.33 -4.93 17.72
CA GLY A 241 -11.53 -4.55 16.32
C GLY A 241 -12.15 -5.66 15.49
N THR A 242 -12.84 -5.28 14.43
CA THR A 242 -13.53 -6.21 13.49
C THR A 242 -13.06 -5.98 12.07
N GLU A 243 -12.83 -7.05 11.32
CA GLU A 243 -12.46 -7.01 9.92
C GLU A 243 -13.26 -7.99 9.09
N SER A 244 -13.78 -7.56 7.95
CA SER A 244 -14.35 -8.46 6.94
C SER A 244 -13.32 -8.74 5.85
N SER A 245 -13.18 -10.00 5.49
CA SER A 245 -12.26 -10.49 4.44
C SER A 245 -12.92 -11.56 3.58
N GLY A 246 -12.41 -11.73 2.36
CA GLY A 246 -12.88 -12.77 1.43
C GLY A 246 -13.81 -12.25 0.34
N GLY A 247 -13.33 -12.21 -0.91
CA GLY A 247 -14.14 -11.97 -2.11
C GLY A 247 -14.84 -10.60 -2.22
N ILE A 248 -14.55 -9.64 -1.34
CA ILE A 248 -15.23 -8.33 -1.33
C ILE A 248 -14.74 -7.48 -2.49
N THR A 249 -15.67 -7.08 -3.35
CA THR A 249 -15.42 -6.26 -4.55
C THR A 249 -15.91 -4.82 -4.34
N LEU A 250 -15.61 -3.94 -5.30
CA LEU A 250 -16.12 -2.58 -5.28
C LEU A 250 -17.68 -2.55 -5.22
N ASP A 251 -18.33 -3.48 -5.90
CA ASP A 251 -19.80 -3.53 -5.95
C ASP A 251 -20.42 -3.92 -4.61
N THR A 252 -19.81 -4.87 -3.90
CA THR A 252 -20.32 -5.38 -2.60
C THR A 252 -19.78 -4.61 -1.40
N LEU A 253 -18.74 -3.78 -1.57
CA LEU A 253 -18.05 -3.07 -0.48
C LEU A 253 -19.00 -2.34 0.47
N ARG A 254 -19.97 -1.61 -0.08
CA ARG A 254 -20.88 -0.79 0.72
C ARG A 254 -21.78 -1.62 1.60
N GLU A 255 -22.27 -2.76 1.12
CA GLU A 255 -23.12 -3.67 1.91
C GLU A 255 -22.38 -4.19 3.14
N TYR A 256 -21.08 -4.52 3.00
CA TYR A 256 -20.24 -4.90 4.14
C TYR A 256 -19.97 -3.72 5.08
N ALA A 257 -19.67 -2.54 4.55
CA ALA A 257 -19.41 -1.37 5.39
C ALA A 257 -20.63 -0.96 6.23
N GLU A 258 -21.85 -1.11 5.69
CA GLU A 258 -23.10 -0.82 6.40
C GLU A 258 -23.43 -1.83 7.51
N THR A 259 -22.69 -2.93 7.64
CA THR A 259 -22.82 -3.86 8.77
C THR A 259 -22.26 -3.30 10.07
N GLY A 260 -21.48 -2.24 10.01
CA GLY A 260 -20.78 -1.66 11.17
C GLY A 260 -19.43 -2.30 11.48
N VAL A 261 -18.84 -3.08 10.54
CA VAL A 261 -17.48 -3.60 10.67
C VAL A 261 -16.46 -2.46 10.62
N ASP A 262 -15.37 -2.54 11.42
CA ASP A 262 -14.37 -1.47 11.46
C ASP A 262 -13.52 -1.42 10.20
N PHE A 263 -13.15 -2.60 9.67
CA PHE A 263 -12.23 -2.73 8.54
C PHE A 263 -12.75 -3.71 7.49
N ILE A 264 -12.39 -3.44 6.24
CA ILE A 264 -12.61 -4.36 5.11
C ILE A 264 -11.30 -4.49 4.35
N SER A 265 -10.71 -5.69 4.34
CA SER A 265 -9.49 -5.95 3.57
C SER A 265 -9.80 -6.26 2.11
N VAL A 266 -9.11 -5.55 1.21
CA VAL A 266 -9.32 -5.64 -0.24
C VAL A 266 -7.98 -5.85 -0.95
N GLY A 267 -7.75 -7.07 -1.43
CA GLY A 267 -6.53 -7.40 -2.17
C GLY A 267 -6.39 -6.61 -3.48
N ALA A 268 -7.51 -6.32 -4.15
CA ALA A 268 -7.55 -5.60 -5.42
C ALA A 268 -6.90 -4.21 -5.36
N LEU A 269 -6.78 -3.59 -4.18
CA LEU A 269 -6.10 -2.29 -4.03
C LEU A 269 -4.67 -2.31 -4.55
N THR A 270 -4.00 -3.46 -4.52
CA THR A 270 -2.57 -3.58 -4.87
C THR A 270 -2.25 -4.56 -5.98
N HIS A 271 -3.08 -5.60 -6.20
CA HIS A 271 -2.77 -6.63 -7.21
C HIS A 271 -3.57 -6.51 -8.52
N GLN A 272 -4.60 -5.67 -8.56
CA GLN A 272 -5.44 -5.44 -9.76
C GLN A 272 -5.50 -3.95 -10.10
N ILE A 273 -4.35 -3.29 -10.16
CA ILE A 273 -4.27 -1.85 -10.45
C ILE A 273 -3.94 -1.59 -11.91
N LYS A 274 -4.44 -0.47 -12.40
CA LYS A 274 -4.00 0.13 -13.66
C LYS A 274 -3.09 1.32 -13.34
N SER A 275 -1.87 1.30 -13.86
CA SER A 275 -0.93 2.42 -13.70
C SER A 275 -1.53 3.70 -14.29
N LEU A 276 -1.31 4.84 -13.61
CA LEU A 276 -1.77 6.15 -14.08
C LEU A 276 -0.78 6.68 -15.14
N ASP A 277 -1.27 7.03 -16.33
CA ASP A 277 -0.39 7.47 -17.41
C ASP A 277 0.21 8.85 -17.14
N MET A 278 1.53 8.95 -17.24
CA MET A 278 2.33 10.17 -17.04
C MET A 278 3.48 10.24 -18.05
N SER A 279 4.00 11.43 -18.29
CA SER A 279 5.21 11.61 -19.09
C SER A 279 6.10 12.73 -18.54
N LEU A 280 7.41 12.53 -18.63
CA LEU A 280 8.40 13.56 -18.37
C LEU A 280 8.78 14.21 -19.72
N LYS A 281 8.67 15.54 -19.86
CA LYS A 281 8.85 16.26 -21.12
C LYS A 281 9.79 17.44 -20.93
N ALA A 282 10.70 17.62 -21.90
CA ALA A 282 11.54 18.83 -21.99
C ALA A 282 10.69 20.09 -22.08
N CYS A 283 11.15 21.20 -21.47
CA CYS A 283 10.47 22.51 -21.47
C CYS A 283 11.47 23.66 -21.34
#